data_3928f1b1b4ad01ba6ca2b16edb2db45c
#
_entry.id   3928f1b1b4ad01ba6ca2b16edb2db45c
#
_cell.length_a   1.000
_cell.length_b   1.000
_cell.length_c   1.000
_cell.angle_alpha   90.00
_cell.angle_beta   90.00
_cell.angle_gamma   90.00
#
_symmetry.space_group_name_H-M   'P 1'
#
loop_
_entity.id
_entity.type
_entity.pdbx_description
1 polymer ?
#
loop_
_entity_poly.entity_id
_entity_poly.type
_entity_poly.pdbx_seq_one_letter_code
_entity_poly.pdbx_strand_id
1 'polypeptide(L)'
;MTTNVRLLAIVVAVSGLGLSAASAADTWKGAWKFEMDRWDRPWLVYYDTRGKTVFRFGCGTHFEMDAVYPGGSPEQDHTKASITIANGKTQMDFAGFTYLLDGPGSEDWPPNTTMFNQADLGYARDDPELYQDKWHALENRVFDFLDSGHPLTISAEGKSYVLPPVNAGRFQKIC
;
A
#
# COMPACT_ATOMS: atom_id res chain seq x y z
N MET A 1 -5.88 -40.63 -64.25
CA MET A 1 -6.59 -39.93 -63.15
C MET A 1 -5.60 -39.80 -62.00
N THR A 2 -4.97 -38.65 -61.90
CA THR A 2 -3.94 -38.36 -60.88
C THR A 2 -4.52 -37.37 -59.88
N THR A 3 -4.72 -37.83 -58.63
CA THR A 3 -5.31 -37.07 -57.56
C THR A 3 -4.19 -36.31 -56.81
N ASN A 4 -4.15 -34.99 -56.94
CA ASN A 4 -3.27 -34.13 -56.22
C ASN A 4 -3.80 -33.85 -54.78
N VAL A 5 -3.12 -34.38 -53.76
CA VAL A 5 -3.35 -34.06 -52.37
C VAL A 5 -2.52 -32.81 -52.02
N ARG A 6 -3.22 -31.70 -51.76
CA ARG A 6 -2.59 -30.48 -51.25
C ARG A 6 -2.46 -30.60 -49.71
N LEU A 7 -1.24 -30.65 -49.23
CA LEU A 7 -0.93 -30.53 -47.82
C LEU A 7 -1.15 -29.06 -47.40
N LEU A 8 -2.06 -28.83 -46.48
CA LEU A 8 -2.26 -27.53 -45.81
C LEU A 8 -1.34 -27.45 -44.59
N ALA A 9 -0.31 -26.63 -44.67
CA ALA A 9 0.57 -26.37 -43.53
C ALA A 9 -0.15 -25.35 -42.58
N ILE A 10 -0.50 -25.82 -41.38
CA ILE A 10 -1.04 -24.95 -40.32
C ILE A 10 0.17 -24.36 -39.60
N VAL A 11 0.41 -23.07 -39.76
CA VAL A 11 1.36 -22.29 -38.98
C VAL A 11 0.69 -21.91 -37.64
N VAL A 12 1.09 -22.61 -36.58
CA VAL A 12 0.69 -22.23 -35.22
C VAL A 12 1.60 -21.09 -34.77
N ALA A 13 1.07 -19.86 -34.76
CA ALA A 13 1.72 -18.73 -34.16
C ALA A 13 1.67 -18.88 -32.62
N VAL A 14 2.77 -19.27 -32.02
CA VAL A 14 2.93 -19.24 -30.55
C VAL A 14 3.11 -17.76 -30.16
N SER A 15 2.01 -17.14 -29.73
CA SER A 15 2.06 -15.83 -29.09
C SER A 15 2.79 -15.98 -27.76
N GLY A 16 4.07 -15.59 -27.73
CA GLY A 16 4.86 -15.52 -26.53
C GLY A 16 4.20 -14.50 -25.56
N LEU A 17 3.54 -15.02 -24.53
CA LEU A 17 3.19 -14.24 -23.36
C LEU A 17 4.51 -13.77 -22.73
N GLY A 18 4.87 -12.52 -22.99
CA GLY A 18 5.98 -11.86 -22.30
C GLY A 18 5.68 -11.85 -20.81
N LEU A 19 6.26 -12.79 -20.07
CA LEU A 19 6.38 -12.71 -18.64
C LEU A 19 7.25 -11.48 -18.37
N SER A 20 6.59 -10.33 -18.08
CA SER A 20 7.28 -9.20 -17.47
C SER A 20 7.93 -9.73 -16.20
N ALA A 21 9.25 -9.80 -16.20
CA ALA A 21 10.01 -10.09 -14.98
C ALA A 21 9.57 -9.06 -13.95
N ALA A 22 8.82 -9.50 -12.93
CA ALA A 22 8.50 -8.66 -11.80
C ALA A 22 9.84 -8.19 -11.23
N SER A 23 10.07 -6.88 -11.23
CA SER A 23 11.23 -6.29 -10.58
C SER A 23 11.25 -6.81 -9.15
N ALA A 24 12.40 -7.34 -8.70
CA ALA A 24 12.53 -7.80 -7.33
C ALA A 24 12.15 -6.63 -6.40
N ALA A 25 11.14 -6.86 -5.57
CA ALA A 25 10.68 -5.83 -4.64
C ALA A 25 11.79 -5.53 -3.64
N ASP A 26 12.10 -4.26 -3.45
CA ASP A 26 13.02 -3.83 -2.41
C ASP A 26 12.44 -4.20 -1.03
N THR A 27 13.28 -4.79 -0.18
CA THR A 27 12.88 -5.13 1.20
C THR A 27 13.42 -4.09 2.15
N TRP A 28 12.53 -3.35 2.80
CA TRP A 28 12.90 -2.46 3.88
C TRP A 28 13.30 -3.26 5.12
N LYS A 29 14.50 -2.97 5.64
CA LYS A 29 14.96 -3.51 6.92
C LYS A 29 14.58 -2.55 8.02
N GLY A 30 13.99 -3.07 9.10
CA GLY A 30 13.51 -2.23 10.19
C GLY A 30 12.61 -3.00 11.16
N ALA A 31 11.76 -2.28 11.88
CA ALA A 31 10.88 -2.87 12.89
C ALA A 31 9.52 -2.14 12.97
N TRP A 32 8.50 -2.93 13.27
CA TRP A 32 7.19 -2.42 13.69
C TRP A 32 7.24 -1.94 15.13
N LYS A 33 6.60 -0.80 15.38
CA LYS A 33 6.37 -0.26 16.72
C LYS A 33 4.93 0.17 16.87
N PHE A 34 4.47 0.11 18.10
CA PHE A 34 3.22 0.71 18.52
C PHE A 34 3.52 1.97 19.30
N GLU A 35 2.87 3.08 18.95
CA GLU A 35 3.10 4.39 19.54
C GLU A 35 1.79 5.13 19.78
N MET A 36 1.80 6.07 20.71
CA MET A 36 0.74 7.06 20.89
C MET A 36 1.28 8.42 20.44
N ASP A 37 0.51 9.14 19.65
CA ASP A 37 0.89 10.49 19.30
C ASP A 37 0.60 11.49 20.45
N ARG A 38 0.90 12.77 20.22
CA ARG A 38 0.68 13.84 21.22
C ARG A 38 -0.78 14.11 21.56
N TRP A 39 -1.71 13.51 20.84
CA TRP A 39 -3.16 13.58 21.07
C TRP A 39 -3.76 12.26 21.55
N ASP A 40 -2.90 11.36 22.08
CA ASP A 40 -3.26 10.03 22.54
C ASP A 40 -3.93 9.14 21.44
N ARG A 41 -3.63 9.39 20.17
CA ARG A 41 -4.07 8.53 19.08
C ARG A 41 -3.08 7.39 18.88
N PRO A 42 -3.57 6.15 18.80
CA PRO A 42 -2.72 4.99 18.60
C PRO A 42 -2.25 4.88 17.14
N TRP A 43 -0.94 4.60 16.98
CA TRP A 43 -0.30 4.38 15.70
C TRP A 43 0.47 3.06 15.67
N LEU A 44 0.32 2.33 14.59
CA LEU A 44 1.19 1.21 14.21
C LEU A 44 2.15 1.72 13.14
N VAL A 45 3.44 1.77 13.47
CA VAL A 45 4.45 2.40 12.62
C VAL A 45 5.55 1.40 12.27
N TYR A 46 5.95 1.36 11.01
CA TYR A 46 7.14 0.67 10.57
C TYR A 46 8.27 1.67 10.33
N TYR A 47 9.34 1.49 11.07
CA TYR A 47 10.56 2.29 10.95
C TYR A 47 11.65 1.52 10.23
N ASP A 48 12.41 2.18 9.36
CA ASP A 48 13.65 1.64 8.80
C ASP A 48 14.76 1.56 9.87
N THR A 49 15.91 1.00 9.52
CA THR A 49 17.06 0.86 10.42
C THR A 49 17.68 2.18 10.87
N ARG A 50 17.33 3.30 10.23
CA ARG A 50 17.73 4.66 10.59
C ARG A 50 16.69 5.37 11.45
N GLY A 51 15.59 4.68 11.80
CA GLY A 51 14.49 5.24 12.56
C GLY A 51 13.56 6.13 11.74
N LYS A 52 13.55 6.00 10.41
CA LYS A 52 12.66 6.75 9.51
C LYS A 52 11.36 5.99 9.27
N THR A 53 10.25 6.69 9.28
CA THR A 53 8.93 6.14 9.00
C THR A 53 8.84 5.69 7.53
N VAL A 54 8.50 4.44 7.31
CA VAL A 54 8.25 3.89 5.97
C VAL A 54 6.76 3.66 5.72
N PHE A 55 6.05 3.28 6.78
CA PHE A 55 4.62 3.04 6.76
C PHE A 55 4.05 3.31 8.13
N ARG A 56 2.89 3.91 8.19
CA ARG A 56 2.14 4.04 9.44
C ARG A 56 0.64 3.94 9.20
N PHE A 57 -0.02 3.44 10.21
CA PHE A 57 -1.46 3.27 10.26
C PHE A 57 -1.98 3.76 11.60
N GLY A 58 -2.91 4.69 11.58
CA GLY A 58 -3.57 5.25 12.75
C GLY A 58 -5.04 4.87 12.80
N CYS A 59 -5.56 4.69 14.01
CA CYS A 59 -6.96 4.45 14.28
C CYS A 59 -7.50 5.41 15.37
N GLY A 60 -8.76 5.31 15.67
CA GLY A 60 -9.43 6.15 16.66
C GLY A 60 -10.47 7.05 16.02
N THR A 61 -10.32 8.39 16.14
CA THR A 61 -11.29 9.30 15.53
C THR A 61 -11.24 9.32 14.00
N HIS A 62 -10.14 8.87 13.41
CA HIS A 62 -9.96 8.75 11.96
C HIS A 62 -9.07 7.58 11.60
N PHE A 63 -9.45 6.86 10.54
CA PHE A 63 -8.55 6.00 9.80
C PHE A 63 -7.54 6.87 9.06
N GLU A 64 -6.28 6.67 9.35
CA GLU A 64 -5.22 7.39 8.68
C GLU A 64 -4.12 6.40 8.30
N MET A 65 -3.66 6.46 7.06
CA MET A 65 -2.59 5.62 6.57
C MET A 65 -1.64 6.43 5.71
N ASP A 66 -0.37 6.38 6.08
CA ASP A 66 0.71 6.96 5.31
C ASP A 66 1.75 5.89 4.97
N ALA A 67 2.34 6.03 3.79
CA ALA A 67 3.36 5.12 3.29
C ALA A 67 4.40 5.86 2.45
N VAL A 68 5.61 5.34 2.38
CA VAL A 68 6.53 5.72 1.30
C VAL A 68 5.88 5.31 -0.01
N TYR A 69 5.73 6.25 -0.94
CA TYR A 69 5.16 5.95 -2.24
C TYR A 69 6.16 5.20 -3.11
N PRO A 70 5.85 3.98 -3.57
CA PRO A 70 6.79 3.20 -4.37
C PRO A 70 6.91 3.69 -5.81
N GLY A 71 5.96 4.49 -6.29
CA GLY A 71 5.97 5.05 -7.64
C GLY A 71 7.05 6.08 -7.90
N GLY A 72 6.89 6.86 -8.97
CA GLY A 72 7.76 8.00 -9.26
C GLY A 72 7.48 9.19 -8.35
N SER A 73 8.46 10.08 -8.18
CA SER A 73 8.17 11.40 -7.59
C SER A 73 7.24 12.18 -8.50
N PRO A 74 6.11 12.70 -8.01
CA PRO A 74 5.24 13.54 -8.79
C PRO A 74 5.96 14.88 -9.13
N GLU A 75 5.58 15.49 -10.24
CA GLU A 75 6.07 16.84 -10.59
C GLU A 75 5.50 17.93 -9.66
N GLN A 76 4.35 17.66 -9.06
CA GLN A 76 3.63 18.58 -8.17
C GLN A 76 3.29 17.90 -6.86
N ASP A 77 3.35 18.68 -5.80
CA ASP A 77 2.84 18.28 -4.51
C ASP A 77 1.32 18.03 -4.55
N HIS A 78 0.81 17.18 -3.65
CA HIS A 78 -0.60 16.86 -3.52
C HIS A 78 -1.22 16.28 -4.80
N THR A 79 -0.52 15.34 -5.43
CA THR A 79 -0.99 14.66 -6.65
C THR A 79 -1.82 13.43 -6.29
N LYS A 80 -2.97 13.25 -6.96
CA LYS A 80 -3.80 12.05 -6.78
C LYS A 80 -3.01 10.80 -7.15
N ALA A 81 -3.06 9.81 -6.29
CA ALA A 81 -2.36 8.54 -6.46
C ALA A 81 -3.17 7.38 -5.86
N SER A 82 -2.73 6.17 -6.16
CA SER A 82 -3.22 4.96 -5.49
C SER A 82 -2.06 4.03 -5.19
N ILE A 83 -2.20 3.27 -4.10
CA ILE A 83 -1.30 2.16 -3.77
C ILE A 83 -2.11 0.89 -3.61
N THR A 84 -1.48 -0.23 -3.90
CA THR A 84 -1.99 -1.56 -3.57
C THR A 84 -1.14 -2.14 -2.45
N ILE A 85 -1.77 -2.65 -1.40
CA ILE A 85 -1.13 -3.42 -0.34
C ILE A 85 -1.57 -4.86 -0.47
N ALA A 86 -0.62 -5.79 -0.60
CA ALA A 86 -0.87 -7.22 -0.72
C ALA A 86 -0.20 -7.98 0.43
N ASN A 87 -0.83 -9.05 0.94
CA ASN A 87 -0.30 -9.93 1.99
C ASN A 87 0.00 -11.35 1.47
N GLY A 88 0.20 -11.49 0.17
CA GLY A 88 0.46 -12.77 -0.49
C GLY A 88 -0.78 -13.61 -0.81
N LYS A 89 -1.93 -13.35 -0.17
CA LYS A 89 -3.22 -14.04 -0.41
C LYS A 89 -4.29 -13.12 -0.97
N THR A 90 -4.35 -11.94 -0.43
CA THR A 90 -5.34 -10.91 -0.76
C THR A 90 -4.63 -9.58 -0.97
N GLN A 91 -5.34 -8.64 -1.55
CA GLN A 91 -4.86 -7.27 -1.71
C GLN A 91 -5.96 -6.27 -1.38
N MET A 92 -5.55 -5.07 -1.05
CA MET A 92 -6.39 -3.90 -0.84
C MET A 92 -5.81 -2.72 -1.60
N ASP A 93 -6.67 -2.00 -2.30
CA ASP A 93 -6.32 -0.78 -3.02
C ASP A 93 -6.75 0.44 -2.21
N PHE A 94 -5.88 1.42 -2.14
CA PHE A 94 -6.12 2.68 -1.44
C PHE A 94 -5.91 3.85 -2.40
N ALA A 95 -6.91 4.71 -2.49
CA ALA A 95 -6.80 5.99 -3.17
C ALA A 95 -6.33 7.06 -2.18
N GLY A 96 -5.56 8.03 -2.66
CA GLY A 96 -5.02 9.09 -1.82
C GLY A 96 -4.29 10.14 -2.62
N PHE A 97 -3.35 10.78 -1.95
CA PHE A 97 -2.50 11.81 -2.52
C PHE A 97 -1.04 11.53 -2.18
N THR A 98 -0.15 11.94 -3.08
CA THR A 98 1.28 11.98 -2.82
C THR A 98 1.70 13.37 -2.38
N TYR A 99 2.65 13.42 -1.44
CA TYR A 99 3.22 14.64 -0.89
C TYR A 99 4.72 14.64 -1.05
N LEU A 100 5.26 15.75 -1.55
CA LEU A 100 6.69 16.00 -1.57
C LEU A 100 7.18 16.30 -0.15
N LEU A 101 8.25 15.63 0.26
CA LEU A 101 8.79 15.76 1.61
C LEU A 101 9.88 16.84 1.65
N ASP A 102 9.49 18.10 1.48
CA ASP A 102 10.35 19.27 1.48
C ASP A 102 10.09 20.26 2.63
N GLY A 103 9.09 19.97 3.47
CA GLY A 103 8.64 20.80 4.58
C GLY A 103 8.94 20.25 5.98
N PRO A 104 8.46 20.92 7.04
CA PRO A 104 8.54 20.42 8.42
C PRO A 104 7.91 19.02 8.56
N GLY A 105 8.63 18.10 9.23
CA GLY A 105 8.21 16.69 9.38
C GLY A 105 8.75 15.78 8.28
N SER A 106 9.40 16.31 7.26
CA SER A 106 10.07 15.50 6.23
C SER A 106 11.23 14.69 6.80
N GLU A 107 11.83 15.16 7.89
CA GLU A 107 12.92 14.48 8.60
C GLU A 107 12.50 13.14 9.20
N ASP A 108 11.21 12.92 9.43
CA ASP A 108 10.69 11.64 9.93
C ASP A 108 10.65 10.55 8.87
N TRP A 109 10.78 10.92 7.60
CA TRP A 109 10.72 10.02 6.44
C TRP A 109 12.12 9.77 5.84
N PRO A 110 12.30 8.68 5.07
CA PRO A 110 13.55 8.46 4.36
C PRO A 110 13.83 9.59 3.37
N PRO A 111 15.08 10.05 3.24
CA PRO A 111 15.40 11.11 2.31
C PRO A 111 15.14 10.69 0.84
N ASN A 112 14.77 11.65 0.01
CA ASN A 112 14.46 11.45 -1.41
C ASN A 112 13.29 10.47 -1.66
N THR A 113 12.34 10.41 -0.74
CA THR A 113 11.10 9.67 -0.91
C THR A 113 9.90 10.61 -1.01
N THR A 114 8.83 10.10 -1.57
CA THR A 114 7.52 10.75 -1.61
C THR A 114 6.61 10.02 -0.63
N MET A 115 5.84 10.75 0.15
CA MET A 115 4.84 10.16 1.03
C MET A 115 3.53 9.98 0.28
N PHE A 116 2.87 8.85 0.46
CA PHE A 116 1.46 8.64 0.13
C PHE A 116 0.63 8.79 1.40
N ASN A 117 -0.43 9.58 1.33
CA ASN A 117 -1.44 9.66 2.37
C ASN A 117 -2.79 9.24 1.78
N GLN A 118 -3.51 8.39 2.49
CA GLN A 118 -4.83 7.97 2.06
C GLN A 118 -5.78 9.16 2.10
N ALA A 119 -6.48 9.38 0.98
CA ALA A 119 -7.56 10.35 0.94
C ALA A 119 -8.70 9.91 1.85
N ASP A 120 -9.32 10.90 2.49
CA ASP A 120 -10.64 10.72 3.09
C ASP A 120 -11.54 10.01 2.05
N LEU A 121 -12.18 8.92 2.46
CA LEU A 121 -12.93 8.02 1.57
C LEU A 121 -14.13 8.67 0.86
N GLY A 122 -14.22 10.01 0.89
CA GLY A 122 -15.26 10.77 0.22
C GLY A 122 -16.67 10.46 0.74
N TYR A 123 -16.75 9.86 1.92
CA TYR A 123 -18.01 9.69 2.60
C TYR A 123 -18.50 11.06 3.05
N ALA A 124 -19.65 11.41 2.56
CA ALA A 124 -20.26 12.70 2.82
C ALA A 124 -20.21 13.01 4.31
N ARG A 125 -19.59 14.14 4.66
CA ARG A 125 -19.63 14.72 6.02
C ARG A 125 -21.06 15.00 6.47
N ASP A 126 -22.01 14.84 5.57
CA ASP A 126 -23.44 15.10 5.75
C ASP A 126 -24.19 13.99 6.49
N ASP A 127 -23.56 12.79 6.64
CA ASP A 127 -24.10 11.68 7.43
C ASP A 127 -23.01 11.09 8.35
N PRO A 128 -22.85 11.63 9.55
CA PRO A 128 -21.83 11.20 10.50
C PRO A 128 -21.95 9.72 10.93
N GLU A 129 -23.15 9.18 11.05
CA GLU A 129 -23.37 7.80 11.48
C GLU A 129 -22.95 6.83 10.36
N LEU A 130 -23.38 7.09 9.12
CA LEU A 130 -22.97 6.30 7.96
C LEU A 130 -21.47 6.38 7.71
N TYR A 131 -20.87 7.54 8.00
CA TYR A 131 -19.43 7.74 7.91
C TYR A 131 -18.68 6.86 8.92
N GLN A 132 -19.09 6.85 10.17
CA GLN A 132 -18.47 6.02 11.21
C GLN A 132 -18.59 4.53 10.92
N ASP A 133 -19.75 4.04 10.52
CA ASP A 133 -19.98 2.63 10.22
C ASP A 133 -19.07 2.13 9.09
N LYS A 134 -18.99 2.87 8.00
CA LYS A 134 -18.12 2.52 6.85
C LYS A 134 -16.66 2.56 7.22
N TRP A 135 -16.29 3.46 8.07
CA TRP A 135 -14.97 3.64 8.57
C TRP A 135 -14.52 2.49 9.46
N HIS A 136 -15.30 2.15 10.48
CA HIS A 136 -15.02 0.98 11.32
C HIS A 136 -14.99 -0.32 10.50
N ALA A 137 -15.84 -0.44 9.49
CA ALA A 137 -15.79 -1.58 8.59
C ALA A 137 -14.47 -1.65 7.78
N LEU A 138 -13.94 -0.51 7.34
CA LEU A 138 -12.63 -0.46 6.68
C LEU A 138 -11.51 -0.77 7.67
N GLU A 139 -11.53 -0.15 8.83
CA GLU A 139 -10.56 -0.37 9.91
C GLU A 139 -10.43 -1.85 10.25
N ASN A 140 -11.55 -2.52 10.51
CA ASN A 140 -11.58 -3.95 10.79
C ASN A 140 -10.99 -4.80 9.65
N ARG A 141 -11.33 -4.48 8.40
CA ARG A 141 -10.75 -5.16 7.23
C ARG A 141 -9.24 -4.97 7.13
N VAL A 142 -8.75 -3.78 7.45
CA VAL A 142 -7.31 -3.50 7.45
C VAL A 142 -6.63 -4.27 8.59
N PHE A 143 -7.22 -4.35 9.77
CA PHE A 143 -6.66 -5.16 10.86
C PHE A 143 -6.54 -6.62 10.50
N ASP A 144 -7.62 -7.23 9.99
CA ASP A 144 -7.61 -8.63 9.56
C ASP A 144 -6.54 -8.87 8.48
N PHE A 145 -6.39 -7.90 7.60
CA PHE A 145 -5.39 -7.94 6.54
C PHE A 145 -3.96 -7.85 7.09
N LEU A 146 -3.70 -6.93 8.02
CA LEU A 146 -2.38 -6.74 8.64
C LEU A 146 -2.01 -7.94 9.53
N ASP A 147 -2.96 -8.47 10.30
CA ASP A 147 -2.72 -9.60 11.22
C ASP A 147 -2.64 -10.96 10.51
N SER A 148 -2.55 -10.95 9.21
CA SER A 148 -2.45 -12.15 8.37
C SER A 148 -1.21 -13.02 8.63
N GLY A 149 -0.20 -12.48 9.32
CA GLY A 149 1.10 -13.13 9.56
C GLY A 149 1.98 -13.26 8.32
N HIS A 150 1.61 -12.59 7.22
CA HIS A 150 2.37 -12.56 5.97
C HIS A 150 3.08 -11.22 5.77
N PRO A 151 4.20 -11.19 5.02
CA PRO A 151 4.82 -9.93 4.59
C PRO A 151 3.84 -9.07 3.80
N LEU A 152 3.96 -7.77 3.94
CA LEU A 152 3.15 -6.80 3.20
C LEU A 152 3.94 -6.28 2.00
N THR A 153 3.39 -6.42 0.81
CA THR A 153 3.93 -5.81 -0.41
C THR A 153 3.14 -4.54 -0.70
N ILE A 154 3.80 -3.39 -0.71
CA ILE A 154 3.22 -2.10 -1.10
C ILE A 154 3.68 -1.79 -2.51
N SER A 155 2.75 -1.52 -3.41
CA SER A 155 3.02 -1.32 -4.84
C SER A 155 2.26 -0.14 -5.42
N ALA A 156 2.90 0.54 -6.37
CA ALA A 156 2.32 1.57 -7.22
C ALA A 156 3.14 1.69 -8.52
N GLU A 157 2.52 1.98 -9.65
CA GLU A 157 3.18 2.26 -10.93
C GLU A 157 4.23 1.21 -11.35
N GLY A 158 3.96 -0.06 -11.08
CA GLY A 158 4.86 -1.16 -11.41
C GLY A 158 6.10 -1.31 -10.54
N LYS A 159 6.25 -0.48 -9.51
CA LYS A 159 7.30 -0.58 -8.48
C LYS A 159 6.70 -1.08 -7.17
N SER A 160 7.52 -1.70 -6.35
CA SER A 160 7.06 -2.23 -5.05
C SER A 160 8.19 -2.36 -4.04
N TYR A 161 7.79 -2.42 -2.77
CA TYR A 161 8.67 -2.83 -1.67
C TYR A 161 7.92 -3.75 -0.70
N VAL A 162 8.68 -4.46 0.14
CA VAL A 162 8.14 -5.43 1.09
C VAL A 162 8.48 -5.01 2.51
N LEU A 163 7.47 -5.07 3.37
CA LEU A 163 7.60 -4.96 4.82
C LEU A 163 7.43 -6.35 5.46
N PRO A 164 8.15 -6.65 6.55
CA PRO A 164 7.99 -7.91 7.25
C PRO A 164 6.59 -8.05 7.84
N PRO A 165 6.17 -9.28 8.21
CA PRO A 165 4.90 -9.51 8.89
C PRO A 165 4.76 -8.65 10.15
N VAL A 166 3.55 -8.20 10.42
CA VAL A 166 3.20 -7.47 11.63
C VAL A 166 2.28 -8.32 12.51
N ASN A 167 2.38 -8.15 13.82
CA ASN A 167 1.38 -8.64 14.77
C ASN A 167 0.53 -7.45 15.20
N ALA A 168 -0.60 -7.28 14.51
CA ALA A 168 -1.53 -6.17 14.76
C ALA A 168 -2.52 -6.43 15.90
N GLY A 169 -2.61 -7.66 16.41
CA GLY A 169 -3.64 -8.03 17.40
C GLY A 169 -3.58 -7.27 18.72
N ARG A 170 -2.42 -6.75 19.12
CA ARG A 170 -2.32 -5.83 20.27
C ARG A 170 -2.85 -4.45 19.92
N PHE A 171 -2.58 -3.98 18.74
CA PHE A 171 -3.00 -2.69 18.24
C PHE A 171 -4.53 -2.62 18.08
N GLN A 172 -5.12 -3.65 17.49
CA GLN A 172 -6.58 -3.78 17.34
C GLN A 172 -7.36 -3.66 18.65
N LYS A 173 -6.77 -4.10 19.78
CA LYS A 173 -7.44 -4.00 21.10
C LYS A 173 -7.48 -2.58 21.67
N ILE A 174 -6.73 -1.66 21.11
CA ILE A 174 -6.60 -0.27 21.60
C ILE A 174 -7.35 0.68 20.67
N CYS A 175 -7.53 0.30 19.42
CA CYS A 175 -8.43 0.93 18.47
C CYS A 175 -9.89 0.57 18.75
#